data_2ed1ab39e25d20b8b5b5b1497b1d1c77
#
_entry.id   2ed1ab39e25d20b8b5b5b1497b1d1c77
#
_cell.length_a   1.000
_cell.length_b   1.000
_cell.length_c   1.000
_cell.angle_alpha   90.00
_cell.angle_beta   90.00
_cell.angle_gamma   90.00
#
_symmetry.space_group_name_H-M   'P 1'
#
loop_
_entity.id
_entity.type
_entity.pdbx_description
1 polymer ?
#
loop_
_entity_poly.entity_id
_entity_poly.type
_entity_poly.pdbx_seq_one_letter_code
_entity_poly.pdbx_strand_id
1 'polypeptide(L)'
;MPTAPRNDRHQPHLNSSRSSRSSRTNLFAVKFGTNFEMSPARGHDAPMPRRRRAIIPGVPHHVTQRAAHGRYIIESNDSKAILIDLLAQWANRTGVLVGGFVLMNNHFHMCLTPPSEDALSLMIGRATAFLSRWINVGLRDVGPNWQGAFYAAPMDDEHTIAALRYIERNPVAAKLTSNPCDWRWSSAAWHAGLGPKPAIISTDYRPCAEIKAWRDSLDIEQPELLRRKIHAATTNGDPLADDQWIDRMEAVLGRPLRRRPRGRPPENGPGGTGLI
;
A
#
# COMPACT_ATOMS: atom_id res chain seq x y z
N MET A 1 70.17 -18.86 -38.80
CA MET A 1 69.99 -19.29 -40.15
C MET A 1 69.83 -20.79 -40.15
N PRO A 2 68.93 -21.40 -40.92
CA PRO A 2 67.83 -20.98 -41.75
C PRO A 2 66.52 -21.64 -41.24
N THR A 3 65.34 -21.55 -41.71
CA THR A 3 64.60 -21.03 -42.85
C THR A 3 63.09 -21.28 -42.57
N ALA A 4 62.29 -20.37 -42.92
CA ALA A 4 60.87 -20.59 -43.04
C ALA A 4 60.56 -21.47 -44.28
N PRO A 5 59.36 -22.07 -44.39
CA PRO A 5 58.48 -21.55 -45.41
C PRO A 5 56.99 -21.40 -45.04
N ARG A 6 56.38 -20.57 -45.83
CA ARG A 6 54.98 -20.23 -45.99
C ARG A 6 54.11 -21.37 -46.47
N ASN A 7 52.84 -21.28 -46.18
CA ASN A 7 51.66 -21.33 -47.06
C ASN A 7 50.45 -21.82 -46.23
N ASP A 8 49.24 -21.53 -46.45
CA ASP A 8 48.43 -20.68 -47.29
C ASP A 8 46.98 -20.86 -46.80
N ARG A 9 46.24 -19.73 -46.80
CA ARG A 9 44.81 -19.67 -47.06
C ARG A 9 43.87 -20.77 -46.58
N HIS A 10 42.92 -20.40 -45.67
CA HIS A 10 41.50 -20.42 -45.98
C HIS A 10 40.71 -19.67 -44.90
N GLN A 11 40.17 -18.51 -45.23
CA GLN A 11 38.92 -18.07 -44.63
C GLN A 11 37.77 -18.87 -45.28
N PRO A 12 36.68 -19.15 -44.54
CA PRO A 12 35.43 -18.51 -44.89
C PRO A 12 34.62 -17.96 -43.69
N HIS A 13 34.16 -16.75 -43.91
CA HIS A 13 32.81 -16.22 -43.68
C HIS A 13 32.04 -16.55 -42.41
N LEU A 14 31.78 -15.44 -41.69
CA LEU A 14 30.48 -14.98 -41.22
C LEU A 14 29.57 -16.03 -40.53
N ASN A 15 29.39 -15.90 -39.22
CA ASN A 15 28.01 -15.79 -38.74
C ASN A 15 27.91 -15.01 -37.42
N SER A 16 27.28 -13.88 -37.57
CA SER A 16 26.41 -13.14 -36.65
C SER A 16 26.27 -13.67 -35.25
N SER A 17 26.88 -12.95 -34.29
CA SER A 17 26.48 -12.88 -32.91
C SER A 17 25.03 -12.37 -32.83
N ARG A 18 24.08 -13.27 -32.63
CA ARG A 18 22.74 -12.93 -32.19
C ARG A 18 22.80 -12.47 -30.74
N SER A 19 22.84 -11.17 -30.55
CA SER A 19 22.43 -10.51 -29.32
C SER A 19 21.03 -10.97 -28.96
N SER A 20 20.92 -11.75 -27.89
CA SER A 20 19.64 -12.05 -27.26
C SER A 20 19.12 -10.75 -26.62
N ARG A 21 18.43 -9.93 -27.39
CA ARG A 21 17.54 -8.90 -26.88
C ARG A 21 16.45 -9.59 -26.08
N SER A 22 16.59 -9.53 -24.77
CA SER A 22 15.50 -9.80 -23.84
C SER A 22 14.28 -8.98 -24.28
N SER A 23 13.29 -9.68 -24.81
CA SER A 23 11.99 -9.11 -25.16
C SER A 23 11.30 -8.72 -23.87
N ARG A 24 11.57 -7.52 -23.35
CA ARG A 24 10.65 -6.84 -22.45
C ARG A 24 9.43 -6.50 -23.29
N THR A 25 8.50 -7.44 -23.34
CA THR A 25 7.18 -7.25 -23.94
C THR A 25 6.57 -6.03 -23.27
N ASN A 26 6.40 -4.97 -24.02
CA ASN A 26 5.65 -3.77 -23.61
C ASN A 26 4.19 -4.16 -23.38
N LEU A 27 3.86 -4.64 -22.17
CA LEU A 27 2.50 -5.03 -21.76
C LEU A 27 1.56 -3.81 -21.64
N PHE A 28 2.05 -2.60 -21.86
CA PHE A 28 1.33 -1.34 -21.66
C PHE A 28 0.73 -0.72 -22.93
N ALA A 29 0.76 -1.41 -24.07
CA ALA A 29 0.20 -0.87 -25.32
C ALA A 29 -1.28 -1.20 -25.54
N VAL A 30 -2.06 -1.45 -24.48
CA VAL A 30 -3.52 -1.49 -24.61
C VAL A 30 -4.05 -0.06 -24.44
N LYS A 31 -4.40 0.58 -25.55
CA LYS A 31 -5.12 1.85 -25.57
C LYS A 31 -6.49 1.64 -24.92
N PHE A 32 -6.63 2.04 -23.67
CA PHE A 32 -7.93 2.11 -23.00
C PHE A 32 -8.58 3.44 -23.34
N GLY A 33 -9.73 3.34 -24.00
CA GLY A 33 -10.61 4.49 -24.26
C GLY A 33 -11.01 5.18 -22.95
N THR A 34 -11.00 6.50 -22.97
CA THR A 34 -11.17 7.38 -21.79
C THR A 34 -12.64 7.60 -21.36
N ASN A 35 -13.61 6.87 -21.93
CA ASN A 35 -15.03 7.09 -21.64
C ASN A 35 -15.59 5.87 -20.90
N PHE A 36 -15.65 5.97 -19.56
CA PHE A 36 -16.44 5.09 -18.73
C PHE A 36 -17.57 5.91 -18.09
N GLU A 37 -18.74 5.90 -18.74
CA GLU A 37 -19.97 6.38 -18.13
C GLU A 37 -20.43 5.38 -17.05
N MET A 38 -20.53 5.87 -15.82
CA MET A 38 -21.13 5.11 -14.72
C MET A 38 -22.63 5.10 -14.87
N SER A 39 -23.23 3.94 -15.19
CA SER A 39 -24.68 3.72 -15.09
C SER A 39 -25.13 3.83 -13.62
N PRO A 40 -26.27 4.48 -13.33
CA PRO A 40 -26.76 4.58 -11.96
C PRO A 40 -27.23 3.21 -11.45
N ALA A 41 -26.71 2.79 -10.31
CA ALA A 41 -27.12 1.57 -9.62
C ALA A 41 -28.59 1.67 -9.17
N ARG A 42 -29.37 0.63 -9.46
CA ARG A 42 -30.77 0.48 -9.01
C ARG A 42 -30.81 0.36 -7.49
N GLY A 43 -31.82 1.02 -6.87
CA GLY A 43 -32.00 1.10 -5.45
C GLY A 43 -32.18 -0.27 -4.78
N HIS A 44 -31.35 -0.52 -3.81
CA HIS A 44 -31.58 -1.43 -2.70
C HIS A 44 -31.42 -0.63 -1.42
N ASP A 45 -32.14 -0.97 -0.38
CA ASP A 45 -32.15 -0.33 0.93
C ASP A 45 -30.78 0.25 1.29
N ALA A 46 -30.72 1.56 1.47
CA ALA A 46 -29.49 2.26 1.66
C ALA A 46 -28.77 1.73 2.91
N PRO A 47 -27.62 1.02 2.78
CA PRO A 47 -26.85 0.66 3.94
C PRO A 47 -26.45 1.94 4.65
N MET A 48 -26.57 1.96 5.98
CA MET A 48 -26.16 3.11 6.79
C MET A 48 -24.85 3.68 6.26
N PRO A 49 -24.76 5.00 6.02
CA PRO A 49 -23.60 5.59 5.37
C PRO A 49 -22.34 5.23 6.15
N ARG A 50 -21.41 4.54 5.49
CA ARG A 50 -20.09 4.27 6.09
C ARG A 50 -19.49 5.62 6.47
N ARG A 51 -19.00 5.74 7.71
CA ARG A 51 -18.29 6.92 8.17
C ARG A 51 -17.20 7.26 7.13
N ARG A 52 -17.13 8.53 6.71
CA ARG A 52 -16.05 9.00 5.84
C ARG A 52 -14.72 8.73 6.55
N ARG A 53 -13.74 8.22 5.81
CA ARG A 53 -12.39 8.01 6.35
C ARG A 53 -11.83 9.34 6.83
N ALA A 54 -11.08 9.29 7.93
CA ALA A 54 -10.33 10.43 8.40
C ALA A 54 -9.03 10.54 7.58
N ILE A 55 -9.13 11.06 6.36
CA ILE A 55 -7.94 11.37 5.56
C ILE A 55 -7.55 12.83 5.84
N ILE A 56 -6.31 13.03 6.26
CA ILE A 56 -5.76 14.34 6.65
C ILE A 56 -4.60 14.65 5.70
N PRO A 57 -4.72 15.68 4.87
CA PRO A 57 -3.64 16.10 3.98
C PRO A 57 -2.34 16.39 4.74
N GLY A 58 -1.21 16.00 4.18
CA GLY A 58 0.12 16.19 4.77
C GLY A 58 0.46 15.28 5.95
N VAL A 59 -0.48 14.45 6.42
CA VAL A 59 -0.29 13.54 7.55
C VAL A 59 -0.05 12.12 7.06
N PRO A 60 0.92 11.36 7.61
CA PRO A 60 1.11 9.95 7.31
C PRO A 60 -0.10 9.10 7.72
N HIS A 61 -0.45 8.12 6.88
CA HIS A 61 -1.52 7.17 7.12
C HIS A 61 -1.01 5.74 6.98
N HIS A 62 -1.36 4.87 7.91
CA HIS A 62 -1.27 3.43 7.69
C HIS A 62 -2.46 2.99 6.85
N VAL A 63 -2.18 2.48 5.66
CA VAL A 63 -3.18 2.04 4.68
C VAL A 63 -3.07 0.55 4.46
N THR A 64 -4.20 -0.16 4.44
CA THR A 64 -4.25 -1.58 4.08
C THR A 64 -5.43 -1.89 3.18
N GLN A 65 -5.22 -2.83 2.26
CA GLN A 65 -6.26 -3.38 1.39
C GLN A 65 -6.11 -4.90 1.33
N ARG A 66 -7.23 -5.62 1.49
CA ARG A 66 -7.25 -7.08 1.55
C ARG A 66 -8.12 -7.66 0.43
N ALA A 67 -7.68 -8.80 -0.09
CA ALA A 67 -8.44 -9.60 -1.05
C ALA A 67 -9.75 -10.13 -0.44
N ALA A 68 -10.78 -10.23 -1.28
CA ALA A 68 -12.06 -10.82 -0.91
C ALA A 68 -11.90 -12.31 -0.58
N HIS A 69 -12.67 -12.80 0.39
CA HIS A 69 -12.75 -14.22 0.76
C HIS A 69 -11.40 -14.89 1.04
N GLY A 70 -10.38 -14.12 1.48
CA GLY A 70 -9.06 -14.65 1.76
C GLY A 70 -8.27 -15.14 0.54
N ARG A 71 -8.72 -14.85 -0.68
CA ARG A 71 -8.05 -15.27 -1.94
C ARG A 71 -6.63 -14.71 -2.03
N TYR A 72 -5.72 -15.50 -2.58
CA TYR A 72 -4.32 -15.11 -2.82
C TYR A 72 -4.15 -14.45 -4.19
N ILE A 73 -4.77 -13.28 -4.38
CA ILE A 73 -4.80 -12.59 -5.69
C ILE A 73 -3.49 -11.87 -6.06
N ILE A 74 -2.60 -11.70 -5.10
CA ILE A 74 -1.28 -11.10 -5.28
C ILE A 74 -0.17 -12.06 -4.82
N GLU A 75 -0.35 -13.36 -5.04
CA GLU A 75 0.61 -14.38 -4.64
C GLU A 75 1.81 -14.45 -5.60
N SER A 76 1.57 -14.41 -6.91
CA SER A 76 2.61 -14.50 -7.91
C SER A 76 3.51 -13.25 -7.95
N ASN A 77 4.75 -13.44 -8.39
CA ASN A 77 5.65 -12.31 -8.62
C ASN A 77 5.12 -11.35 -9.67
N ASP A 78 4.41 -11.84 -10.68
CA ASP A 78 3.83 -11.01 -11.74
C ASP A 78 2.71 -10.12 -11.19
N SER A 79 1.79 -10.68 -10.39
CA SER A 79 0.70 -9.90 -9.78
C SER A 79 1.24 -8.86 -8.80
N LYS A 80 2.31 -9.17 -8.04
CA LYS A 80 2.99 -8.21 -7.17
C LYS A 80 3.69 -7.11 -7.98
N ALA A 81 4.40 -7.48 -9.07
CA ALA A 81 5.06 -6.51 -9.94
C ALA A 81 4.05 -5.56 -10.58
N ILE A 82 2.97 -6.07 -11.14
CA ILE A 82 1.89 -5.25 -11.72
C ILE A 82 1.29 -4.32 -10.66
N LEU A 83 0.99 -4.83 -9.47
CA LEU A 83 0.40 -4.01 -8.41
C LEU A 83 1.34 -2.88 -7.97
N ILE A 84 2.64 -3.17 -7.77
CA ILE A 84 3.60 -2.15 -7.33
C ILE A 84 3.78 -1.06 -8.40
N ASP A 85 3.81 -1.43 -9.68
CA ASP A 85 3.90 -0.49 -10.79
C ASP A 85 2.66 0.39 -10.89
N LEU A 86 1.47 -0.19 -10.73
CA LEU A 86 0.21 0.56 -10.70
C LEU A 86 0.16 1.54 -9.52
N LEU A 87 0.53 1.07 -8.32
CA LEU A 87 0.59 1.92 -7.13
C LEU A 87 1.57 3.08 -7.30
N ALA A 88 2.77 2.82 -7.87
CA ALA A 88 3.76 3.86 -8.15
C ALA A 88 3.25 4.89 -9.16
N GLN A 89 2.63 4.44 -10.26
CA GLN A 89 2.05 5.34 -11.27
C GLN A 89 0.96 6.24 -10.68
N TRP A 90 0.07 5.67 -9.87
CA TRP A 90 -1.02 6.44 -9.28
C TRP A 90 -0.54 7.32 -8.13
N ALA A 91 0.48 6.92 -7.36
CA ALA A 91 1.12 7.79 -6.38
C ALA A 91 1.67 9.05 -7.04
N ASN A 92 2.42 8.90 -8.13
CA ASN A 92 2.95 10.02 -8.89
C ASN A 92 1.86 10.94 -9.47
N ARG A 93 0.75 10.36 -9.97
CA ARG A 93 -0.37 11.14 -10.53
C ARG A 93 -1.19 11.90 -9.50
N THR A 94 -1.28 11.38 -8.30
CA THR A 94 -2.08 11.95 -7.21
C THR A 94 -1.25 12.78 -6.23
N GLY A 95 0.08 12.77 -6.39
CA GLY A 95 1.00 13.44 -5.48
C GLY A 95 1.10 12.78 -4.09
N VAL A 96 0.62 11.54 -3.95
CA VAL A 96 0.74 10.80 -2.69
C VAL A 96 2.18 10.40 -2.46
N LEU A 97 2.73 10.75 -1.29
CA LEU A 97 4.07 10.32 -0.91
C LEU A 97 4.01 8.93 -0.27
N VAL A 98 4.91 8.05 -0.71
CA VAL A 98 5.04 6.68 -0.21
C VAL A 98 6.26 6.59 0.69
N GLY A 99 6.04 6.41 2.00
CA GLY A 99 7.09 6.30 3.01
C GLY A 99 7.56 4.85 3.23
N GLY A 100 6.70 3.87 2.98
CA GLY A 100 7.05 2.45 3.12
C GLY A 100 5.91 1.55 2.69
N PHE A 101 6.19 0.27 2.43
CA PHE A 101 5.20 -0.69 1.98
C PHE A 101 5.61 -2.15 2.22
N VAL A 102 4.61 -3.02 2.18
CA VAL A 102 4.76 -4.47 2.02
C VAL A 102 3.61 -5.03 1.21
N LEU A 103 3.91 -5.87 0.22
CA LEU A 103 2.91 -6.68 -0.48
C LEU A 103 2.97 -8.11 0.06
N MET A 104 1.87 -8.55 0.64
CA MET A 104 1.65 -9.94 1.07
C MET A 104 0.96 -10.72 -0.06
N ASN A 105 0.57 -11.97 0.16
CA ASN A 105 -0.07 -12.77 -0.89
C ASN A 105 -1.54 -12.42 -1.12
N ASN A 106 -2.23 -11.87 -0.12
CA ASN A 106 -3.65 -11.55 -0.16
C ASN A 106 -4.02 -10.16 0.38
N HIS A 107 -3.05 -9.35 0.75
CA HIS A 107 -3.24 -7.98 1.20
C HIS A 107 -1.93 -7.19 1.08
N PHE A 108 -2.01 -5.89 1.24
CA PHE A 108 -0.83 -5.04 1.35
C PHE A 108 -1.01 -4.01 2.46
N HIS A 109 0.11 -3.52 2.95
CA HIS A 109 0.18 -2.39 3.87
C HIS A 109 1.11 -1.33 3.30
N MET A 110 0.76 -0.06 3.53
CA MET A 110 1.56 1.08 3.09
C MET A 110 1.52 2.21 4.12
N CYS A 111 2.61 2.96 4.20
CA CYS A 111 2.67 4.26 4.85
C CYS A 111 2.58 5.33 3.77
N LEU A 112 1.48 6.08 3.74
CA LEU A 112 1.14 7.03 2.68
C LEU A 112 0.84 8.41 3.26
N THR A 113 1.38 9.47 2.64
CA THR A 113 1.06 10.86 2.98
C THR A 113 0.33 11.51 1.81
N PRO A 114 -0.98 11.74 1.90
CA PRO A 114 -1.78 12.32 0.84
C PRO A 114 -1.66 13.85 0.80
N PRO A 115 -1.67 14.49 -0.39
CA PRO A 115 -1.76 15.95 -0.50
C PRO A 115 -3.20 16.48 -0.34
N SER A 116 -4.22 15.63 -0.51
CA SER A 116 -5.65 15.99 -0.40
C SER A 116 -6.48 14.83 0.15
N GLU A 117 -7.73 15.10 0.60
CA GLU A 117 -8.62 14.09 1.20
C GLU A 117 -9.01 12.95 0.24
N ASP A 118 -9.04 13.20 -1.05
CA ASP A 118 -9.44 12.24 -2.10
C ASP A 118 -8.26 11.47 -2.70
N ALA A 119 -7.02 11.95 -2.51
CA ALA A 119 -5.83 11.41 -3.16
C ALA A 119 -5.62 9.90 -2.90
N LEU A 120 -5.80 9.43 -1.64
CA LEU A 120 -5.70 8.00 -1.32
C LEU A 120 -6.78 7.17 -2.01
N SER A 121 -8.02 7.69 -2.06
CA SER A 121 -9.14 7.00 -2.70
C SER A 121 -8.90 6.86 -4.20
N LEU A 122 -8.35 7.88 -4.83
CA LEU A 122 -8.02 7.86 -6.24
C LEU A 122 -6.84 6.91 -6.52
N MET A 123 -5.74 7.02 -5.77
CA MET A 123 -4.56 6.17 -5.91
C MET A 123 -4.89 4.69 -5.74
N ILE A 124 -5.38 4.31 -4.56
CA ILE A 124 -5.65 2.91 -4.22
C ILE A 124 -6.79 2.35 -5.07
N GLY A 125 -7.88 3.12 -5.22
CA GLY A 125 -9.04 2.69 -6.00
C GLY A 125 -8.70 2.38 -7.45
N ARG A 126 -7.91 3.22 -8.10
CA ARG A 126 -7.49 3.01 -9.49
C ARG A 126 -6.51 1.85 -9.63
N ALA A 127 -5.47 1.79 -8.78
CA ALA A 127 -4.49 0.70 -8.84
C ALA A 127 -5.16 -0.67 -8.62
N THR A 128 -6.02 -0.78 -7.61
CA THR A 128 -6.71 -2.05 -7.29
C THR A 128 -7.77 -2.44 -8.33
N ALA A 129 -8.46 -1.47 -8.93
CA ALA A 129 -9.42 -1.74 -10.01
C ALA A 129 -8.72 -2.27 -11.28
N PHE A 130 -7.58 -1.69 -11.66
CA PHE A 130 -6.78 -2.18 -12.79
C PHE A 130 -6.27 -3.60 -12.54
N LEU A 131 -5.71 -3.87 -11.36
CA LEU A 131 -5.27 -5.22 -11.01
C LEU A 131 -6.44 -6.21 -11.05
N SER A 132 -7.61 -5.86 -10.47
CA SER A 132 -8.80 -6.72 -10.52
C SER A 132 -9.21 -7.07 -11.93
N ARG A 133 -9.20 -6.09 -12.82
CA ARG A 133 -9.53 -6.33 -14.24
C ARG A 133 -8.52 -7.27 -14.90
N TRP A 134 -7.23 -7.07 -14.65
CA TRP A 134 -6.18 -7.93 -15.17
C TRP A 134 -6.35 -9.39 -14.69
N ILE A 135 -6.62 -9.59 -13.40
CA ILE A 135 -6.86 -10.91 -12.81
C ILE A 135 -8.10 -11.55 -13.43
N ASN A 136 -9.23 -10.84 -13.48
CA ASN A 136 -10.49 -11.37 -13.99
C ASN A 136 -10.39 -11.78 -15.47
N VAL A 137 -9.69 -10.99 -16.28
CA VAL A 137 -9.43 -11.36 -17.69
C VAL A 137 -8.56 -12.62 -17.77
N GLY A 138 -7.49 -12.70 -16.98
CA GLY A 138 -6.59 -13.86 -16.97
C GLY A 138 -7.26 -15.17 -16.49
N LEU A 139 -8.14 -15.06 -15.51
CA LEU A 139 -8.86 -16.21 -14.94
C LEU A 139 -10.20 -16.50 -15.65
N ARG A 140 -10.63 -15.65 -16.60
CA ARG A 140 -11.99 -15.69 -17.19
C ARG A 140 -13.07 -15.66 -16.12
N ASP A 141 -12.85 -14.90 -15.05
CA ASP A 141 -13.70 -14.77 -13.87
C ASP A 141 -14.35 -13.38 -13.83
N VAL A 142 -15.37 -13.24 -13.01
CA VAL A 142 -16.09 -11.99 -12.76
C VAL A 142 -16.28 -11.79 -11.26
N GLY A 143 -16.44 -10.53 -10.84
CA GLY A 143 -16.73 -10.20 -9.45
C GLY A 143 -15.60 -9.49 -8.72
N PRO A 144 -15.81 -9.21 -7.42
CA PRO A 144 -14.87 -8.43 -6.64
C PRO A 144 -13.65 -9.25 -6.22
N ASN A 145 -12.46 -8.72 -6.50
CA ASN A 145 -11.20 -9.29 -6.00
C ASN A 145 -10.80 -8.74 -4.61
N TRP A 146 -11.34 -7.61 -4.21
CA TRP A 146 -11.03 -6.95 -2.95
C TRP A 146 -12.23 -6.97 -1.99
N GLN A 147 -11.95 -7.04 -0.69
CA GLN A 147 -12.96 -7.14 0.38
C GLN A 147 -13.84 -5.88 0.55
N GLY A 148 -13.68 -4.90 -0.32
CA GLY A 148 -14.36 -3.61 -0.31
C GLY A 148 -13.35 -2.48 -0.43
N ALA A 149 -13.65 -1.34 0.17
CA ALA A 149 -12.74 -0.22 0.16
C ALA A 149 -11.58 -0.41 1.16
N PHE A 150 -10.42 0.18 0.85
CA PHE A 150 -9.25 0.14 1.72
C PHE A 150 -9.52 0.73 3.12
N TYR A 151 -8.71 0.36 4.08
CA TYR A 151 -8.69 0.94 5.43
C TYR A 151 -7.52 1.91 5.55
N ALA A 152 -7.71 2.97 6.34
CA ALA A 152 -6.68 3.97 6.60
C ALA A 152 -6.81 4.56 8.00
N ALA A 153 -5.69 4.76 8.67
CA ALA A 153 -5.56 5.42 9.97
C ALA A 153 -4.52 6.53 9.88
N PRO A 154 -4.86 7.81 10.13
CA PRO A 154 -3.87 8.86 10.26
C PRO A 154 -3.00 8.63 11.51
N MET A 155 -1.73 9.02 11.42
CA MET A 155 -0.73 8.74 12.46
C MET A 155 0.04 10.01 12.82
N ASP A 156 0.42 10.12 14.09
CA ASP A 156 1.49 11.03 14.52
C ASP A 156 2.89 10.47 14.16
N ASP A 157 3.94 11.22 14.47
CA ASP A 157 5.30 10.84 14.09
C ASP A 157 5.77 9.57 14.80
N GLU A 158 5.49 9.43 16.10
CA GLU A 158 5.90 8.26 16.89
C GLU A 158 5.19 6.99 16.38
N HIS A 159 3.89 7.06 16.18
CA HIS A 159 3.12 5.94 15.68
C HIS A 159 3.41 5.64 14.21
N THR A 160 3.86 6.62 13.43
CA THR A 160 4.34 6.39 12.06
C THR A 160 5.56 5.47 12.04
N ILE A 161 6.53 5.70 12.93
CA ILE A 161 7.70 4.82 13.08
C ILE A 161 7.27 3.40 13.51
N ALA A 162 6.37 3.30 14.48
CA ALA A 162 5.85 2.01 14.94
C ALA A 162 5.08 1.27 13.84
N ALA A 163 4.28 1.98 13.04
CA ALA A 163 3.52 1.42 11.92
C ALA A 163 4.43 0.99 10.77
N LEU A 164 5.48 1.74 10.43
CA LEU A 164 6.46 1.33 9.43
C LEU A 164 7.15 0.02 9.83
N ARG A 165 7.57 -0.09 11.07
CA ARG A 165 8.12 -1.32 11.60
C ARG A 165 7.13 -2.48 11.54
N TYR A 166 5.86 -2.24 11.88
CA TYR A 166 4.77 -3.21 11.73
C TYR A 166 4.61 -3.65 10.26
N ILE A 167 4.60 -2.69 9.32
CA ILE A 167 4.49 -2.95 7.87
C ILE A 167 5.62 -3.87 7.42
N GLU A 168 6.86 -3.53 7.74
CA GLU A 168 8.04 -4.24 7.26
C GLU A 168 8.24 -5.61 7.92
N ARG A 169 7.78 -5.80 9.15
CA ARG A 169 7.80 -7.09 9.85
C ARG A 169 6.63 -8.01 9.51
N ASN A 170 5.64 -7.56 8.73
CA ASN A 170 4.47 -8.37 8.38
C ASN A 170 4.83 -9.75 7.79
N PRO A 171 5.81 -9.88 6.87
CA PRO A 171 6.19 -11.18 6.32
C PRO A 171 6.74 -12.15 7.37
N VAL A 172 7.50 -11.66 8.35
CA VAL A 172 8.00 -12.47 9.47
C VAL A 172 6.85 -12.89 10.40
N ALA A 173 5.96 -11.97 10.73
CA ALA A 173 4.76 -12.28 11.53
C ALA A 173 3.84 -13.29 10.85
N ALA A 174 3.81 -13.32 9.51
CA ALA A 174 3.09 -14.29 8.69
C ALA A 174 3.89 -15.57 8.41
N LYS A 175 5.10 -15.72 8.94
CA LYS A 175 6.01 -16.87 8.74
C LYS A 175 6.38 -17.12 7.27
N LEU A 176 6.41 -16.08 6.44
CA LEU A 176 6.80 -16.15 5.03
C LEU A 176 8.31 -16.02 4.84
N THR A 177 8.99 -15.42 5.80
CA THR A 177 10.45 -15.29 5.88
C THR A 177 10.88 -15.20 7.35
N SER A 178 12.14 -15.48 7.63
CA SER A 178 12.74 -15.29 8.96
C SER A 178 13.28 -13.87 9.18
N ASN A 179 13.65 -13.17 8.10
CA ASN A 179 14.19 -11.81 8.17
C ASN A 179 13.34 -10.86 7.31
N PRO A 180 12.90 -9.70 7.84
CA PRO A 180 12.12 -8.73 7.08
C PRO A 180 12.80 -8.25 5.79
N CYS A 181 14.12 -8.12 5.80
CA CYS A 181 14.90 -7.63 4.66
C CYS A 181 14.98 -8.62 3.49
N ASP A 182 14.70 -9.92 3.73
CA ASP A 182 14.70 -10.94 2.67
C ASP A 182 13.40 -10.94 1.85
N TRP A 183 12.36 -10.24 2.34
CA TRP A 183 11.11 -10.13 1.60
C TRP A 183 11.20 -9.01 0.55
N ARG A 184 11.50 -9.41 -0.70
CA ARG A 184 11.73 -8.46 -1.81
C ARG A 184 10.57 -7.49 -2.11
N TRP A 185 9.36 -7.81 -1.69
CA TRP A 185 8.14 -7.03 -1.90
C TRP A 185 7.83 -6.09 -0.73
N SER A 186 8.88 -5.49 -0.18
CA SER A 186 8.84 -4.60 0.98
C SER A 186 9.89 -3.49 0.84
N SER A 187 9.70 -2.41 1.59
CA SER A 187 10.68 -1.35 1.77
C SER A 187 11.80 -1.70 2.77
N ALA A 188 11.69 -2.83 3.49
CA ALA A 188 12.57 -3.19 4.62
C ALA A 188 14.05 -3.19 4.26
N ALA A 189 14.45 -3.86 3.16
CA ALA A 189 15.84 -3.93 2.74
C ALA A 189 16.44 -2.53 2.44
N TRP A 190 15.66 -1.62 1.86
CA TRP A 190 16.11 -0.26 1.59
C TRP A 190 16.24 0.57 2.87
N HIS A 191 15.26 0.54 3.75
CA HIS A 191 15.33 1.25 5.03
C HIS A 191 16.46 0.75 5.92
N ALA A 192 16.75 -0.55 5.86
CA ALA A 192 17.88 -1.17 6.56
C ALA A 192 19.26 -0.93 5.88
N GLY A 193 19.29 -0.23 4.74
CA GLY A 193 20.52 0.03 3.99
C GLY A 193 21.12 -1.20 3.31
N LEU A 194 20.32 -2.25 3.07
CA LEU A 194 20.73 -3.53 2.48
C LEU A 194 20.30 -3.69 1.02
N GLY A 195 19.57 -2.72 0.48
CA GLY A 195 19.07 -2.80 -0.88
C GLY A 195 18.85 -1.43 -1.53
N PRO A 196 18.62 -1.41 -2.85
CA PRO A 196 18.33 -0.17 -3.57
C PRO A 196 16.96 0.40 -3.16
N LYS A 197 16.82 1.72 -3.35
CA LYS A 197 15.52 2.41 -3.16
C LYS A 197 14.49 1.86 -4.14
N PRO A 198 13.37 1.31 -3.68
CA PRO A 198 12.28 0.91 -4.57
C PRO A 198 11.70 2.10 -5.33
N ALA A 199 11.38 1.91 -6.62
CA ALA A 199 10.88 3.00 -7.47
C ALA A 199 9.56 3.63 -6.98
N ILE A 200 8.77 2.90 -6.22
CA ILE A 200 7.52 3.40 -5.62
C ILE A 200 7.77 4.38 -4.47
N ILE A 201 8.91 4.29 -3.78
CA ILE A 201 9.24 5.19 -2.67
C ILE A 201 9.52 6.58 -3.24
N SER A 202 8.63 7.51 -2.98
CA SER A 202 8.67 8.87 -3.52
C SER A 202 9.47 9.85 -2.66
N THR A 203 9.70 9.53 -1.37
CA THR A 203 10.43 10.37 -0.43
C THR A 203 11.75 9.70 -0.02
N ASP A 204 12.69 10.50 0.48
CA ASP A 204 13.85 9.98 1.20
C ASP A 204 13.52 9.76 2.69
N TYR A 205 12.25 9.49 2.97
CA TYR A 205 11.78 9.21 4.31
C TYR A 205 12.49 7.98 4.87
N ARG A 206 13.30 8.22 5.89
CA ARG A 206 13.93 7.18 6.68
C ARG A 206 13.30 7.21 8.06
N PRO A 207 12.79 6.09 8.55
CA PRO A 207 12.11 6.04 9.84
C PRO A 207 13.02 6.30 11.03
N CYS A 208 14.34 6.25 10.81
CA CYS A 208 15.36 6.54 11.81
C CYS A 208 16.54 7.23 11.15
N ALA A 209 17.17 8.21 11.83
CA ALA A 209 18.39 8.87 11.37
C ALA A 209 19.55 7.89 11.18
N GLU A 210 19.59 6.83 11.98
CA GLU A 210 20.60 5.78 11.92
C GLU A 210 20.04 4.50 11.27
N ILE A 211 20.55 4.18 10.08
CA ILE A 211 20.20 2.97 9.32
C ILE A 211 20.43 1.69 10.16
N LYS A 212 21.53 1.65 10.96
CA LYS A 212 21.83 0.51 11.82
C LYS A 212 20.76 0.34 12.90
N ALA A 213 20.35 1.41 13.55
CA ALA A 213 19.30 1.36 14.58
C ALA A 213 17.96 0.88 14.01
N TRP A 214 17.61 1.27 12.78
CA TRP A 214 16.43 0.74 12.11
C TRP A 214 16.54 -0.76 11.86
N ARG A 215 17.66 -1.22 11.30
CA ARG A 215 17.92 -2.64 11.05
C ARG A 215 17.81 -3.45 12.34
N ASP A 216 18.51 -3.04 13.40
CA ASP A 216 18.47 -3.70 14.69
C ASP A 216 17.03 -3.75 15.25
N SER A 217 16.23 -2.71 15.03
CA SER A 217 14.82 -2.67 15.44
C SER A 217 13.95 -3.67 14.68
N LEU A 218 14.26 -3.98 13.44
CA LEU A 218 13.54 -4.96 12.64
C LEU A 218 13.76 -6.40 13.12
N ASP A 219 14.85 -6.69 13.80
CA ASP A 219 15.12 -8.02 14.38
C ASP A 219 14.35 -8.27 15.69
N ILE A 220 13.93 -7.20 16.37
CA ILE A 220 13.19 -7.30 17.63
C ILE A 220 11.71 -7.50 17.34
N GLU A 221 11.06 -8.47 17.99
CA GLU A 221 9.62 -8.66 17.88
C GLU A 221 8.86 -7.45 18.45
N GLN A 222 7.85 -7.02 17.70
CA GLN A 222 7.00 -5.92 18.14
C GLN A 222 6.00 -6.42 19.18
N PRO A 223 5.79 -5.71 20.32
CA PRO A 223 4.84 -6.13 21.34
C PRO A 223 3.44 -6.40 20.74
N GLU A 224 2.84 -7.51 21.13
CA GLU A 224 1.55 -7.94 20.60
C GLU A 224 0.44 -6.90 20.83
N LEU A 225 0.46 -6.22 21.98
CA LEU A 225 -0.48 -5.15 22.28
C LEU A 225 -0.40 -4.00 21.26
N LEU A 226 0.82 -3.60 20.88
CA LEU A 226 1.04 -2.55 19.87
C LEU A 226 0.59 -3.01 18.48
N ARG A 227 0.88 -4.25 18.11
CA ARG A 227 0.40 -4.84 16.84
C ARG A 227 -1.12 -4.83 16.76
N ARG A 228 -1.80 -5.22 17.84
CA ARG A 228 -3.27 -5.17 17.94
C ARG A 228 -3.80 -3.74 17.86
N LYS A 229 -3.14 -2.78 18.54
CA LYS A 229 -3.51 -1.36 18.48
C LYS A 229 -3.43 -0.84 17.05
N ILE A 230 -2.32 -1.09 16.33
CA ILE A 230 -2.15 -0.68 14.93
C ILE A 230 -3.22 -1.30 14.04
N HIS A 231 -3.44 -2.61 14.15
CA HIS A 231 -4.45 -3.32 13.37
C HIS A 231 -5.86 -2.78 13.63
N ALA A 232 -6.24 -2.62 14.90
CA ALA A 232 -7.56 -2.12 15.28
C ALA A 232 -7.80 -0.68 14.81
N ALA A 233 -6.85 0.23 15.01
CA ALA A 233 -6.93 1.61 14.56
C ALA A 233 -7.15 1.67 13.05
N THR A 234 -6.35 0.92 12.28
CA THR A 234 -6.46 0.91 10.82
C THR A 234 -7.78 0.34 10.34
N THR A 235 -8.18 -0.83 10.84
CA THR A 235 -9.45 -1.49 10.46
C THR A 235 -10.66 -0.64 10.81
N ASN A 236 -10.56 0.07 11.91
CA ASN A 236 -11.61 0.97 12.38
C ASN A 236 -11.59 2.32 11.67
N GLY A 237 -10.47 2.75 11.09
CA GLY A 237 -10.25 4.10 10.58
C GLY A 237 -10.14 5.14 11.69
N ASP A 238 -9.66 4.72 12.87
CA ASP A 238 -9.40 5.60 14.00
C ASP A 238 -7.97 6.15 13.91
N PRO A 239 -7.68 7.35 14.44
CA PRO A 239 -6.31 7.84 14.53
C PRO A 239 -5.42 6.89 15.34
N LEU A 240 -4.20 6.70 14.89
CA LEU A 240 -3.14 6.03 15.62
C LEU A 240 -2.16 7.12 16.10
N ALA A 241 -2.50 7.77 17.19
CA ALA A 241 -1.83 8.93 17.74
C ALA A 241 -2.10 9.08 19.22
N ASP A 242 -1.40 10.01 19.88
CA ASP A 242 -1.72 10.43 21.24
C ASP A 242 -2.96 11.35 21.27
N ASP A 243 -3.53 11.52 22.46
CA ASP A 243 -4.74 12.31 22.63
C ASP A 243 -4.53 13.80 22.32
N GLN A 244 -3.37 14.37 22.63
CA GLN A 244 -3.07 15.77 22.34
C GLN A 244 -2.96 16.04 20.84
N TRP A 245 -2.37 15.11 20.10
CA TRP A 245 -2.31 15.19 18.64
C TRP A 245 -3.72 15.11 18.04
N ILE A 246 -4.56 14.20 18.55
CA ILE A 246 -5.94 14.04 18.07
C ILE A 246 -6.73 15.33 18.32
N ASP A 247 -6.64 15.92 19.51
CA ASP A 247 -7.33 17.17 19.86
C ASP A 247 -6.91 18.32 18.94
N ARG A 248 -5.60 18.45 18.66
CA ARG A 248 -5.09 19.46 17.69
C ARG A 248 -5.67 19.25 16.30
N MET A 249 -5.70 17.99 15.82
CA MET A 249 -6.21 17.68 14.48
C MET A 249 -7.73 17.85 14.39
N GLU A 250 -8.49 17.54 15.42
CA GLU A 250 -9.93 17.81 15.49
C GLU A 250 -10.21 19.33 15.41
N ALA A 251 -9.42 20.14 16.11
CA ALA A 251 -9.52 21.60 16.06
C ALA A 251 -9.20 22.14 14.65
N VAL A 252 -8.14 21.66 14.00
CA VAL A 252 -7.76 22.08 12.63
C VAL A 252 -8.81 21.70 11.59
N LEU A 253 -9.38 20.48 11.72
CA LEU A 253 -10.33 19.96 10.75
C LEU A 253 -11.77 20.40 10.99
N GLY A 254 -12.09 20.95 12.17
CA GLY A 254 -13.45 21.32 12.56
C GLY A 254 -14.41 20.13 12.65
N ARG A 255 -13.89 18.90 12.81
CA ARG A 255 -14.69 17.67 12.90
C ARG A 255 -14.04 16.63 13.81
N PRO A 256 -14.85 15.78 14.49
CA PRO A 256 -14.32 14.74 15.35
C PRO A 256 -13.60 13.63 14.55
N LEU A 257 -12.45 13.24 15.03
CA LEU A 257 -11.67 12.07 14.56
C LEU A 257 -11.96 10.85 15.41
N ARG A 258 -12.22 11.02 16.69
CA ARG A 258 -12.60 9.93 17.60
C ARG A 258 -13.96 9.36 17.25
N ARG A 259 -14.13 8.05 17.45
CA ARG A 259 -15.43 7.42 17.31
C ARG A 259 -16.35 7.86 18.45
N ARG A 260 -17.58 8.17 18.11
CA ARG A 260 -18.63 8.25 19.13
C ARG A 260 -18.89 6.84 19.69
N PRO A 261 -19.05 6.69 21.01
CA PRO A 261 -19.49 5.41 21.58
C PRO A 261 -20.74 4.90 20.88
N ARG A 262 -20.81 3.61 20.60
CA ARG A 262 -22.06 3.01 20.10
C ARG A 262 -23.06 2.98 21.23
N GLY A 263 -24.18 3.65 21.08
CA GLY A 263 -25.29 3.67 22.03
C GLY A 263 -26.37 4.66 21.60
N ARG A 264 -27.58 4.42 22.09
CA ARG A 264 -28.66 5.42 22.01
C ARG A 264 -28.16 6.64 22.80
N PRO A 265 -28.28 7.89 22.30
CA PRO A 265 -28.01 9.07 23.11
C PRO A 265 -28.83 8.97 24.41
N PRO A 266 -28.28 9.37 25.58
CA PRO A 266 -29.10 9.43 26.79
C PRO A 266 -30.30 10.31 26.52
N GLU A 267 -31.49 9.85 26.88
CA GLU A 267 -32.72 10.65 26.85
C GLU A 267 -32.62 11.76 27.91
N ASN A 268 -31.88 12.80 27.61
CA ASN A 268 -31.99 14.05 28.32
C ASN A 268 -33.04 14.92 27.62
N GLY A 269 -34.29 14.50 27.74
CA GLY A 269 -35.39 15.41 27.58
C GLY A 269 -35.46 16.31 28.81
N PRO A 270 -35.62 17.65 28.66
CA PRO A 270 -35.93 18.50 29.81
C PRO A 270 -37.28 18.02 30.35
N GLY A 271 -37.33 17.70 31.64
CA GLY A 271 -38.54 17.30 32.32
C GLY A 271 -39.64 18.31 32.09
N GLY A 272 -40.74 17.80 31.50
CA GLY A 272 -41.97 18.56 31.44
C GLY A 272 -42.47 18.83 32.86
N THR A 273 -42.36 20.07 33.30
CA THR A 273 -43.11 20.61 34.43
C THR A 273 -44.56 20.55 34.06
N GLY A 274 -45.25 19.52 34.59
CA GLY A 274 -46.69 19.53 34.66
C GLY A 274 -47.16 20.70 35.54
N LEU A 275 -47.88 21.59 34.93
CA LEU A 275 -48.74 22.53 35.64
C LEU A 275 -50.13 21.90 35.69
N ILE A 276 -50.58 21.74 36.92
CA ILE A 276 -51.97 21.46 37.30
C ILE A 276 -52.83 22.65 36.93
#